data_7700c2f1625bad69b9c2ed14bb99fded
#
_entry.id   7700c2f1625bad69b9c2ed14bb99fded
#
_cell.length_a   1.000
_cell.length_b   1.000
_cell.length_c   1.000
_cell.angle_alpha   90.00
_cell.angle_beta   90.00
_cell.angle_gamma   90.00
#
_symmetry.space_group_name_H-M   'P 1'
#
loop_
_entity.id
_entity.type
_entity.pdbx_description
1 polymer ?
#
loop_
_entity_poly.entity_id
_entity_poly.type
_entity_poly.pdbx_seq_one_letter_code
_entity_poly.pdbx_strand_id
1 'polypeptide(L)'
;VLKLLALATAAFLTLLTEIMPAGLLSSIATGLDVSESLAGQFITAFALGALLSAIPATALTRGMRRKPLLLITISGFAVVNAVTAFSDNYVLSLAAHFVAGLFGGVVWSMLAGYASRMVPRWLLGRAIAIVGAGSTAALVLGVPIGGLLGSVIGWQGAFGLVSVIAVLLVVWIVLFAPDFPGESADKRLSLPQVAAKRGVGATLALILTYIVTHNILYIYIEPFLVASAMGDWLNGVLFIFGAGAVFGLVLSGIIVDGNLKRLGPAEVFLFAAATLLLGLWSDVQVILILAVFMWGISFGGFSVVTQTAMTHLSSDAVDVAQSMSTTSWNTAVASGGVIGGLLLSSAGPGAFPWVMIGLLTLSFLVVLLGVNRALTAAKPAQSVSVRSDSLMQSNQHL
;
A
#
# COMPACT_ATOMS: atom_id res chain seq x y z
N VAL A 1 -9.02 12.20 -14.63
CA VAL A 1 -8.12 11.03 -14.75
C VAL A 1 -6.66 11.47 -14.66
N LEU A 2 -6.15 12.39 -15.54
CA LEU A 2 -4.72 12.81 -15.58
C LEU A 2 -4.15 13.23 -14.22
N LYS A 3 -4.95 13.89 -13.37
CA LYS A 3 -4.54 14.34 -12.03
C LYS A 3 -4.34 13.15 -11.06
N LEU A 4 -5.18 12.12 -11.16
CA LEU A 4 -5.04 10.89 -10.37
C LEU A 4 -3.88 10.03 -10.87
N LEU A 5 -3.60 10.03 -12.18
CA LEU A 5 -2.44 9.33 -12.73
C LEU A 5 -1.12 9.88 -12.21
N ALA A 6 -1.01 11.20 -11.96
CA ALA A 6 0.18 11.75 -11.31
C ALA A 6 0.38 11.17 -9.88
N LEU A 7 -0.71 10.97 -9.13
CA LEU A 7 -0.63 10.31 -7.81
C LEU A 7 -0.33 8.80 -7.94
N ALA A 8 -0.87 8.13 -8.94
CA ALA A 8 -0.55 6.74 -9.24
C ALA A 8 0.94 6.57 -9.60
N THR A 9 1.50 7.49 -10.40
CA THR A 9 2.94 7.51 -10.71
C THR A 9 3.78 7.82 -9.47
N ALA A 10 3.31 8.67 -8.55
CA ALA A 10 3.97 8.89 -7.27
C ALA A 10 3.98 7.61 -6.41
N ALA A 11 2.86 6.88 -6.34
CA ALA A 11 2.79 5.59 -5.66
C ALA A 11 3.70 4.54 -6.30
N PHE A 12 3.71 4.47 -7.64
CA PHE A 12 4.60 3.61 -8.41
C PHE A 12 6.08 3.89 -8.09
N LEU A 13 6.49 5.16 -8.19
CA LEU A 13 7.86 5.59 -7.95
C LEU A 13 8.33 5.30 -6.52
N THR A 14 7.45 5.54 -5.53
CA THR A 14 7.74 5.29 -4.12
C THR A 14 8.02 3.81 -3.89
N LEU A 15 7.12 2.93 -4.35
CA LEU A 15 7.29 1.49 -4.17
C LEU A 15 8.41 0.92 -5.04
N LEU A 16 8.58 1.44 -6.27
CA LEU A 16 9.71 1.03 -7.13
C LEU A 16 11.05 1.33 -6.46
N THR A 17 11.24 2.51 -5.89
CA THR A 17 12.47 2.86 -5.14
C THR A 17 12.71 1.89 -3.97
N GLU A 18 11.63 1.47 -3.28
CA GLU A 18 11.70 0.53 -2.16
C GLU A 18 12.17 -0.87 -2.58
N ILE A 19 11.55 -1.44 -3.64
CA ILE A 19 11.71 -2.87 -3.97
C ILE A 19 12.72 -3.16 -5.09
N MET A 20 13.06 -2.17 -5.92
CA MET A 20 13.99 -2.32 -7.04
C MET A 20 15.36 -2.90 -6.62
N PRO A 21 15.93 -2.57 -5.44
CA PRO A 21 17.17 -3.18 -4.98
C PRO A 21 17.13 -4.71 -4.93
N ALA A 22 15.96 -5.33 -4.73
CA ALA A 22 15.85 -6.79 -4.76
C ALA A 22 16.18 -7.39 -6.13
N GLY A 23 15.82 -6.68 -7.21
CA GLY A 23 16.18 -7.09 -8.59
C GLY A 23 17.61 -6.76 -9.00
N LEU A 24 18.33 -5.97 -8.19
CA LEU A 24 19.69 -5.49 -8.44
C LEU A 24 20.71 -6.01 -7.44
N LEU A 25 20.33 -6.96 -6.58
CA LEU A 25 21.06 -7.34 -5.37
C LEU A 25 22.54 -7.66 -5.65
N SER A 26 22.80 -8.60 -6.56
CA SER A 26 24.17 -9.02 -6.92
C SER A 26 24.96 -7.90 -7.63
N SER A 27 24.29 -7.07 -8.44
CA SER A 27 24.93 -5.94 -9.12
C SER A 27 25.34 -4.84 -8.14
N ILE A 28 24.49 -4.54 -7.13
CA ILE A 28 24.79 -3.59 -6.05
C ILE A 28 25.92 -4.14 -5.18
N ALA A 29 25.85 -5.42 -4.80
CA ALA A 29 26.89 -6.07 -3.98
C ALA A 29 28.26 -5.98 -4.64
N THR A 30 28.33 -6.34 -5.92
CA THR A 30 29.57 -6.27 -6.71
C THR A 30 30.05 -4.83 -6.90
N GLY A 31 29.14 -3.90 -7.23
CA GLY A 31 29.50 -2.50 -7.53
C GLY A 31 29.94 -1.70 -6.29
N LEU A 32 29.49 -2.06 -5.10
CA LEU A 32 29.86 -1.40 -3.83
C LEU A 32 30.87 -2.20 -3.00
N ASP A 33 31.37 -3.35 -3.53
CA ASP A 33 32.29 -4.28 -2.86
C ASP A 33 31.79 -4.70 -1.45
N VAL A 34 30.52 -5.13 -1.39
CA VAL A 34 29.87 -5.60 -0.16
C VAL A 34 29.19 -6.96 -0.39
N SER A 35 28.79 -7.63 0.71
CA SER A 35 28.00 -8.86 0.59
C SER A 35 26.57 -8.58 0.09
N GLU A 36 25.93 -9.57 -0.54
CA GLU A 36 24.51 -9.48 -0.92
C GLU A 36 23.60 -9.20 0.28
N SER A 37 23.96 -9.71 1.46
CA SER A 37 23.24 -9.40 2.71
C SER A 37 23.29 -7.91 3.05
N LEU A 38 24.43 -7.25 2.85
CA LEU A 38 24.55 -5.80 3.03
C LEU A 38 23.81 -5.03 1.93
N ALA A 39 23.87 -5.49 0.67
CA ALA A 39 23.08 -4.90 -0.41
C ALA A 39 21.57 -5.00 -0.12
N GLY A 40 21.11 -6.09 0.47
CA GLY A 40 19.71 -6.25 0.90
C GLY A 40 19.25 -5.25 1.96
N GLN A 41 20.17 -4.65 2.73
CA GLN A 41 19.83 -3.63 3.73
C GLN A 41 19.27 -2.33 3.12
N PHE A 42 19.40 -2.11 1.82
CA PHE A 42 18.73 -0.97 1.15
C PHE A 42 17.21 -1.02 1.35
N ILE A 43 16.60 -2.19 1.20
CA ILE A 43 15.15 -2.38 1.42
C ILE A 43 14.81 -2.15 2.90
N THR A 44 15.60 -2.69 3.81
CA THR A 44 15.41 -2.51 5.25
C THR A 44 15.55 -1.04 5.66
N ALA A 45 16.52 -0.32 5.12
CA ALA A 45 16.74 1.10 5.40
C ALA A 45 15.54 1.94 4.94
N PHE A 46 15.02 1.68 3.72
CA PHE A 46 13.80 2.34 3.25
C PHE A 46 12.60 2.06 4.17
N ALA A 47 12.36 0.80 4.49
CA ALA A 47 11.24 0.40 5.35
C ALA A 47 11.30 1.04 6.74
N LEU A 48 12.50 1.10 7.34
CA LEU A 48 12.73 1.79 8.61
C LEU A 48 12.46 3.29 8.50
N GLY A 49 12.95 3.95 7.45
CA GLY A 49 12.67 5.35 7.18
C GLY A 49 11.16 5.62 7.06
N ALA A 50 10.44 4.80 6.29
CA ALA A 50 9.00 4.93 6.10
C ALA A 50 8.23 4.72 7.42
N LEU A 51 8.59 3.71 8.20
CA LEU A 51 7.99 3.42 9.50
C LEU A 51 8.18 4.58 10.48
N LEU A 52 9.41 5.09 10.60
CA LEU A 52 9.74 6.14 11.55
C LEU A 52 9.16 7.50 11.17
N SER A 53 8.94 7.76 9.86
CA SER A 53 8.42 9.04 9.39
C SER A 53 6.90 9.11 9.30
N ALA A 54 6.20 8.01 9.05
CA ALA A 54 4.78 8.00 8.71
C ALA A 54 3.92 8.85 9.67
N ILE A 55 4.04 8.67 10.97
CA ILE A 55 3.29 9.43 11.96
C ILE A 55 3.94 10.79 12.25
N PRO A 56 5.24 10.90 12.62
CA PRO A 56 5.84 12.19 12.98
C PRO A 56 5.85 13.18 11.82
N ALA A 57 6.24 12.74 10.63
CA ALA A 57 6.28 13.62 9.47
C ALA A 57 4.88 14.09 9.06
N THR A 58 3.87 13.21 9.13
CA THR A 58 2.47 13.62 8.90
C THR A 58 2.03 14.66 9.93
N ALA A 59 2.36 14.47 11.22
CA ALA A 59 2.03 15.42 12.27
C ALA A 59 2.67 16.80 12.05
N LEU A 60 3.92 16.83 11.60
CA LEU A 60 4.66 18.07 11.30
C LEU A 60 4.17 18.77 10.03
N THR A 61 3.79 18.00 9.02
CA THR A 61 3.47 18.53 7.67
C THR A 61 1.99 18.74 7.42
N ARG A 62 1.09 18.30 8.32
CA ARG A 62 -0.37 18.41 8.09
C ARG A 62 -0.90 19.82 7.89
N GLY A 63 -0.20 20.84 8.40
CA GLY A 63 -0.53 22.24 8.14
C GLY A 63 -0.06 22.74 6.78
N MET A 64 0.81 22.02 6.08
CA MET A 64 1.32 22.41 4.77
C MET A 64 0.26 22.19 3.68
N ARG A 65 0.31 23.03 2.65
CA ARG A 65 -0.48 22.83 1.42
C ARG A 65 -0.04 21.52 0.75
N ARG A 66 -0.98 20.80 0.17
CA ARG A 66 -0.75 19.41 -0.28
C ARG A 66 0.14 19.31 -1.51
N LYS A 67 0.00 20.25 -2.46
CA LYS A 67 0.84 20.25 -3.67
C LYS A 67 2.31 20.56 -3.36
N PRO A 68 2.67 21.60 -2.60
CA PRO A 68 4.05 21.81 -2.16
C PRO A 68 4.63 20.61 -1.40
N LEU A 69 3.86 19.98 -0.51
CA LEU A 69 4.31 18.81 0.24
C LEU A 69 4.63 17.63 -0.71
N LEU A 70 3.75 17.34 -1.68
CA LEU A 70 3.99 16.30 -2.68
C LEU A 70 5.22 16.63 -3.53
N LEU A 71 5.40 17.90 -3.94
CA LEU A 71 6.58 18.32 -4.69
C LEU A 71 7.88 18.13 -3.89
N ILE A 72 7.89 18.48 -2.60
CA ILE A 72 9.06 18.27 -1.72
C ILE A 72 9.40 16.77 -1.65
N THR A 73 8.41 15.91 -1.44
CA THR A 73 8.66 14.47 -1.30
C THR A 73 9.15 13.85 -2.62
N ILE A 74 8.54 14.17 -3.75
CA ILE A 74 8.97 13.62 -5.05
C ILE A 74 10.31 14.21 -5.49
N SER A 75 10.58 15.50 -5.23
CA SER A 75 11.93 16.08 -5.44
C SER A 75 12.97 15.40 -4.53
N GLY A 76 12.59 15.07 -3.30
CA GLY A 76 13.41 14.25 -2.41
C GLY A 76 13.78 12.90 -3.04
N PHE A 77 12.80 12.18 -3.62
CA PHE A 77 13.07 10.94 -4.35
C PHE A 77 14.04 11.15 -5.53
N ALA A 78 13.89 12.24 -6.29
CA ALA A 78 14.82 12.55 -7.37
C ALA A 78 16.26 12.69 -6.84
N VAL A 79 16.44 13.46 -5.77
CA VAL A 79 17.76 13.70 -5.16
C VAL A 79 18.37 12.42 -4.59
N VAL A 80 17.63 11.65 -3.79
CA VAL A 80 18.19 10.45 -3.14
C VAL A 80 18.51 9.34 -4.14
N ASN A 81 17.69 9.18 -5.17
CA ASN A 81 17.99 8.23 -6.25
C ASN A 81 19.20 8.70 -7.09
N ALA A 82 19.37 10.01 -7.33
CA ALA A 82 20.58 10.56 -7.95
C ALA A 82 21.81 10.32 -7.07
N VAL A 83 21.73 10.57 -5.76
CA VAL A 83 22.83 10.25 -4.83
C VAL A 83 23.23 8.79 -4.94
N THR A 84 22.28 7.87 -4.92
CA THR A 84 22.55 6.43 -5.09
C THR A 84 23.16 6.11 -6.45
N ALA A 85 22.69 6.76 -7.52
CA ALA A 85 23.20 6.55 -8.89
C ALA A 85 24.65 7.01 -9.08
N PHE A 86 25.09 8.03 -8.36
CA PHE A 86 26.45 8.60 -8.50
C PHE A 86 27.38 8.23 -7.34
N SER A 87 26.94 7.42 -6.38
CA SER A 87 27.72 7.04 -5.22
C SER A 87 28.36 5.67 -5.38
N ASP A 88 29.68 5.61 -5.14
CA ASP A 88 30.41 4.36 -4.99
C ASP A 88 30.61 3.99 -3.49
N ASN A 89 29.92 4.70 -2.59
CA ASN A 89 30.01 4.49 -1.16
C ASN A 89 28.75 3.82 -0.62
N TYR A 90 28.89 2.63 -0.03
CA TYR A 90 27.80 1.86 0.54
C TYR A 90 27.00 2.64 1.60
N VAL A 91 27.71 3.27 2.57
CA VAL A 91 27.07 3.96 3.68
C VAL A 91 26.25 5.17 3.20
N LEU A 92 26.78 5.93 2.23
CA LEU A 92 26.08 7.06 1.63
C LEU A 92 24.83 6.60 0.87
N SER A 93 24.94 5.53 0.08
CA SER A 93 23.80 4.97 -0.66
C SER A 93 22.73 4.39 0.28
N LEU A 94 23.15 3.71 1.36
CA LEU A 94 22.24 3.21 2.39
C LEU A 94 21.52 4.34 3.12
N ALA A 95 22.24 5.41 3.49
CA ALA A 95 21.66 6.61 4.10
C ALA A 95 20.68 7.31 3.15
N ALA A 96 20.98 7.40 1.85
CA ALA A 96 20.08 7.91 0.84
C ALA A 96 18.78 7.09 0.78
N HIS A 97 18.86 5.75 0.85
CA HIS A 97 17.68 4.89 0.89
C HIS A 97 16.86 5.07 2.17
N PHE A 98 17.50 5.24 3.32
CA PHE A 98 16.80 5.59 4.56
C PHE A 98 16.03 6.91 4.41
N VAL A 99 16.67 7.94 3.84
CA VAL A 99 16.02 9.25 3.57
C VAL A 99 14.90 9.09 2.54
N ALA A 100 15.07 8.25 1.49
CA ALA A 100 13.98 7.90 0.58
C ALA A 100 12.78 7.32 1.34
N GLY A 101 13.01 6.45 2.31
CA GLY A 101 11.98 5.90 3.19
C GLY A 101 11.26 7.00 3.99
N LEU A 102 11.99 8.00 4.53
CA LEU A 102 11.35 9.14 5.22
C LEU A 102 10.35 9.87 4.30
N PHE A 103 10.70 10.13 3.04
CA PHE A 103 9.78 10.70 2.06
C PHE A 103 8.64 9.72 1.72
N GLY A 104 8.92 8.43 1.63
CA GLY A 104 7.95 7.37 1.37
C GLY A 104 6.83 7.34 2.40
N GLY A 105 7.16 7.41 3.69
CA GLY A 105 6.17 7.46 4.76
C GLY A 105 5.21 8.66 4.66
N VAL A 106 5.71 9.82 4.24
CA VAL A 106 4.88 11.01 3.97
C VAL A 106 3.98 10.78 2.74
N VAL A 107 4.53 10.26 1.64
CA VAL A 107 3.76 9.99 0.40
C VAL A 107 2.61 9.04 0.71
N TRP A 108 2.88 7.88 1.33
CA TRP A 108 1.83 6.92 1.67
C TRP A 108 0.73 7.51 2.56
N SER A 109 1.11 8.34 3.51
CA SER A 109 0.16 8.98 4.43
C SER A 109 -0.77 9.99 3.74
N MET A 110 -0.31 10.65 2.67
CA MET A 110 -1.07 11.75 2.03
C MET A 110 -1.82 11.36 0.76
N LEU A 111 -1.44 10.28 0.06
CA LEU A 111 -1.98 9.97 -1.27
C LEU A 111 -3.51 9.77 -1.26
N ALA A 112 -4.04 8.98 -0.32
CA ALA A 112 -5.48 8.73 -0.21
C ALA A 112 -6.24 10.02 0.15
N GLY A 113 -5.72 10.83 1.07
CA GLY A 113 -6.28 12.12 1.44
C GLY A 113 -6.23 13.14 0.31
N TYR A 114 -5.18 13.13 -0.51
CA TYR A 114 -5.07 13.99 -1.68
C TYR A 114 -6.06 13.56 -2.78
N ALA A 115 -6.15 12.25 -3.08
CA ALA A 115 -7.08 11.70 -4.05
C ALA A 115 -8.54 11.99 -3.67
N SER A 116 -8.88 11.87 -2.38
CA SER A 116 -10.24 12.13 -1.87
C SER A 116 -10.72 13.58 -2.09
N ARG A 117 -9.79 14.54 -2.18
CA ARG A 117 -10.09 15.94 -2.45
C ARG A 117 -10.27 16.26 -3.94
N MET A 118 -9.88 15.32 -4.82
CA MET A 118 -9.97 15.50 -6.28
C MET A 118 -11.27 15.00 -6.89
N VAL A 119 -12.04 14.21 -6.14
CA VAL A 119 -13.24 13.53 -6.63
C VAL A 119 -14.41 13.70 -5.67
N PRO A 120 -15.65 13.63 -6.15
CA PRO A 120 -16.82 13.54 -5.29
C PRO A 120 -16.81 12.21 -4.49
N ARG A 121 -17.48 12.21 -3.34
CA ARG A 121 -17.44 11.08 -2.38
C ARG A 121 -17.84 9.73 -2.97
N TRP A 122 -18.74 9.72 -3.96
CA TRP A 122 -19.20 8.49 -4.62
C TRP A 122 -18.19 7.89 -5.61
N LEU A 123 -17.07 8.58 -5.89
CA LEU A 123 -15.97 8.08 -6.71
C LEU A 123 -14.69 7.86 -5.88
N LEU A 124 -14.77 7.92 -4.56
CA LEU A 124 -13.62 7.83 -3.68
C LEU A 124 -12.85 6.52 -3.85
N GLY A 125 -13.56 5.39 -3.83
CA GLY A 125 -12.93 4.10 -3.95
C GLY A 125 -12.26 3.89 -5.32
N ARG A 126 -12.90 4.37 -6.40
CA ARG A 126 -12.29 4.36 -7.73
C ARG A 126 -11.03 5.23 -7.81
N ALA A 127 -11.04 6.40 -7.16
CA ALA A 127 -9.87 7.26 -7.12
C ALA A 127 -8.72 6.60 -6.35
N ILE A 128 -9.01 5.97 -5.22
CA ILE A 128 -8.03 5.19 -4.43
C ILE A 128 -7.50 4.01 -5.25
N ALA A 129 -8.35 3.28 -5.97
CA ALA A 129 -7.93 2.19 -6.85
C ALA A 129 -7.00 2.66 -7.98
N ILE A 130 -7.29 3.82 -8.62
CA ILE A 130 -6.42 4.40 -9.64
C ILE A 130 -5.04 4.74 -9.06
N VAL A 131 -5.00 5.33 -7.87
CA VAL A 131 -3.73 5.62 -7.18
C VAL A 131 -3.02 4.34 -6.79
N GLY A 132 -3.74 3.37 -6.22
CA GLY A 132 -3.22 2.06 -5.84
C GLY A 132 -2.70 1.22 -7.02
N ALA A 133 -3.23 1.44 -8.23
CA ALA A 133 -2.73 0.78 -9.44
C ALA A 133 -1.24 1.08 -9.68
N GLY A 134 -0.76 2.26 -9.27
CA GLY A 134 0.67 2.59 -9.34
C GLY A 134 1.51 1.67 -8.45
N SER A 135 1.14 1.49 -7.19
CA SER A 135 1.87 0.59 -6.29
C SER A 135 1.76 -0.87 -6.73
N THR A 136 0.59 -1.32 -7.19
CA THR A 136 0.42 -2.69 -7.70
C THR A 136 1.29 -2.93 -8.95
N ALA A 137 1.36 -1.95 -9.85
CA ALA A 137 2.25 -2.02 -11.02
C ALA A 137 3.73 -2.10 -10.59
N ALA A 138 4.15 -1.32 -9.59
CA ALA A 138 5.51 -1.40 -9.05
C ALA A 138 5.78 -2.78 -8.42
N LEU A 139 4.84 -3.34 -7.66
CA LEU A 139 5.00 -4.66 -7.04
C LEU A 139 5.20 -5.77 -8.08
N VAL A 140 4.45 -5.73 -9.18
CA VAL A 140 4.51 -6.75 -10.23
C VAL A 140 5.73 -6.56 -11.13
N LEU A 141 6.05 -5.32 -11.48
CA LEU A 141 7.05 -4.99 -12.49
C LEU A 141 8.40 -4.54 -11.91
N GLY A 142 8.41 -4.11 -10.63
CA GLY A 142 9.57 -3.43 -10.04
C GLY A 142 10.82 -4.30 -9.99
N VAL A 143 10.72 -5.51 -9.48
CA VAL A 143 11.85 -6.45 -9.41
C VAL A 143 12.29 -6.91 -10.81
N PRO A 144 11.39 -7.36 -11.71
CA PRO A 144 11.78 -7.70 -13.09
C PRO A 144 12.38 -6.53 -13.87
N ILE A 145 11.79 -5.34 -13.78
CA ILE A 145 12.32 -4.14 -14.44
C ILE A 145 13.68 -3.77 -13.85
N GLY A 146 13.84 -3.83 -12.52
CA GLY A 146 15.11 -3.59 -11.85
C GLY A 146 16.20 -4.50 -12.38
N GLY A 147 15.95 -5.81 -12.41
CA GLY A 147 16.89 -6.79 -12.94
C GLY A 147 17.27 -6.56 -14.42
N LEU A 148 16.25 -6.27 -15.27
CA LEU A 148 16.48 -5.94 -16.67
C LEU A 148 17.30 -4.66 -16.83
N LEU A 149 16.97 -3.58 -16.13
CA LEU A 149 17.73 -2.33 -16.18
C LEU A 149 19.16 -2.54 -15.68
N GLY A 150 19.32 -3.30 -14.59
CA GLY A 150 20.65 -3.65 -14.07
C GLY A 150 21.54 -4.36 -15.08
N SER A 151 20.97 -5.24 -15.90
CA SER A 151 21.72 -5.96 -16.94
C SER A 151 22.07 -5.09 -18.15
N VAL A 152 21.28 -4.06 -18.48
CA VAL A 152 21.44 -3.22 -19.67
C VAL A 152 22.24 -1.94 -19.39
N ILE A 153 21.94 -1.25 -18.29
CA ILE A 153 22.52 0.08 -17.95
C ILE A 153 23.25 0.10 -16.60
N GLY A 154 23.39 -1.06 -15.95
CA GLY A 154 23.96 -1.16 -14.61
C GLY A 154 22.99 -0.70 -13.50
N TRP A 155 23.32 -1.04 -12.26
CA TRP A 155 22.49 -0.69 -11.12
C TRP A 155 22.44 0.83 -10.87
N GLN A 156 23.56 1.55 -11.06
CA GLN A 156 23.61 3.01 -10.99
C GLN A 156 22.70 3.65 -12.04
N GLY A 157 22.74 3.16 -13.27
CA GLY A 157 21.87 3.61 -14.36
C GLY A 157 20.39 3.41 -14.05
N ALA A 158 20.02 2.30 -13.40
CA ALA A 158 18.65 2.05 -12.96
C ALA A 158 18.17 3.09 -11.95
N PHE A 159 18.95 3.43 -10.93
CA PHE A 159 18.62 4.52 -9.98
C PHE A 159 18.62 5.88 -10.66
N GLY A 160 19.54 6.14 -11.58
CA GLY A 160 19.54 7.37 -12.38
C GLY A 160 18.26 7.54 -13.20
N LEU A 161 17.76 6.46 -13.82
CA LEU A 161 16.50 6.48 -14.55
C LEU A 161 15.31 6.79 -13.62
N VAL A 162 15.27 6.19 -12.41
CA VAL A 162 14.24 6.48 -11.41
C VAL A 162 14.29 7.96 -11.00
N SER A 163 15.50 8.53 -10.82
CA SER A 163 15.67 9.96 -10.56
C SER A 163 15.11 10.83 -11.69
N VAL A 164 15.38 10.50 -12.95
CA VAL A 164 14.84 11.22 -14.12
C VAL A 164 13.30 11.14 -14.14
N ILE A 165 12.73 9.95 -13.90
CA ILE A 165 11.26 9.77 -13.81
C ILE A 165 10.69 10.64 -12.69
N ALA A 166 11.36 10.74 -11.54
CA ALA A 166 10.95 11.60 -10.45
C ALA A 166 10.93 13.07 -10.84
N VAL A 167 11.95 13.56 -11.57
CA VAL A 167 11.99 14.94 -12.09
C VAL A 167 10.84 15.18 -13.07
N LEU A 168 10.60 14.26 -14.00
CA LEU A 168 9.46 14.35 -14.95
C LEU A 168 8.11 14.38 -14.20
N LEU A 169 7.99 13.60 -13.13
CA LEU A 169 6.80 13.60 -12.29
C LEU A 169 6.64 14.93 -11.54
N VAL A 170 7.71 15.53 -11.05
CA VAL A 170 7.68 16.89 -10.45
C VAL A 170 7.10 17.90 -11.45
N VAL A 171 7.59 17.89 -12.69
CA VAL A 171 7.05 18.75 -13.77
C VAL A 171 5.57 18.47 -13.99
N TRP A 172 5.17 17.20 -14.07
CA TRP A 172 3.77 16.83 -14.24
C TRP A 172 2.88 17.31 -13.07
N ILE A 173 3.34 17.17 -11.82
CA ILE A 173 2.61 17.65 -10.64
C ILE A 173 2.49 19.19 -10.67
N VAL A 174 3.56 19.91 -11.05
CA VAL A 174 3.53 21.36 -11.16
C VAL A 174 2.47 21.82 -12.15
N LEU A 175 2.37 21.16 -13.29
CA LEU A 175 1.46 21.56 -14.38
C LEU A 175 0.00 21.17 -14.12
N PHE A 176 -0.25 19.98 -13.56
CA PHE A 176 -1.59 19.37 -13.58
C PHE A 176 -2.20 19.09 -12.21
N ALA A 177 -1.42 18.95 -11.13
CA ALA A 177 -1.99 18.65 -9.82
C ALA A 177 -2.65 19.89 -9.20
N PRO A 178 -3.90 19.80 -8.73
CA PRO A 178 -4.55 20.89 -8.02
C PRO A 178 -3.92 21.04 -6.63
N ASP A 179 -3.86 22.26 -6.13
CA ASP A 179 -3.39 22.49 -4.77
C ASP A 179 -4.57 22.54 -3.78
N PHE A 180 -4.37 21.95 -2.60
CA PHE A 180 -5.32 21.96 -1.52
C PHE A 180 -4.67 22.51 -0.25
N PRO A 181 -5.44 23.24 0.60
CA PRO A 181 -4.93 23.72 1.87
C PRO A 181 -4.61 22.55 2.80
N GLY A 182 -3.66 22.79 3.70
CA GLY A 182 -3.41 21.91 4.84
C GLY A 182 -4.54 21.98 5.87
N GLU A 183 -4.39 21.26 6.97
CA GLU A 183 -5.32 21.33 8.09
C GLU A 183 -5.10 22.61 8.88
N SER A 184 -6.19 23.37 9.16
CA SER A 184 -6.15 24.52 10.06
C SER A 184 -5.81 24.07 11.49
N ALA A 185 -5.04 24.87 12.21
CA ALA A 185 -4.53 24.51 13.55
C ALA A 185 -5.65 24.20 14.56
N ASP A 186 -6.74 24.95 14.50
CA ASP A 186 -7.93 24.80 15.32
C ASP A 186 -8.73 23.52 15.09
N LYS A 187 -8.56 22.86 13.92
CA LYS A 187 -9.26 21.62 13.54
C LYS A 187 -8.39 20.38 13.64
N ARG A 188 -7.15 20.50 14.09
CA ARG A 188 -6.23 19.39 14.17
C ARG A 188 -6.59 18.43 15.29
N LEU A 189 -6.97 17.22 14.94
CA LEU A 189 -7.17 16.13 15.90
C LEU A 189 -5.81 15.52 16.30
N SER A 190 -5.68 15.17 17.57
CA SER A 190 -4.52 14.40 18.05
C SER A 190 -4.60 12.93 17.62
N LEU A 191 -3.47 12.22 17.62
CA LEU A 191 -3.44 10.79 17.32
C LEU A 191 -4.43 9.97 18.17
N PRO A 192 -4.48 10.13 19.53
CA PRO A 192 -5.45 9.42 20.35
C PRO A 192 -6.91 9.74 19.97
N GLN A 193 -7.21 10.99 19.62
CA GLN A 193 -8.55 11.38 19.18
C GLN A 193 -8.94 10.72 17.86
N VAL A 194 -8.00 10.59 16.91
CA VAL A 194 -8.26 9.89 15.64
C VAL A 194 -8.39 8.39 15.88
N ALA A 195 -7.50 7.79 16.70
CA ALA A 195 -7.57 6.37 17.06
C ALA A 195 -8.89 6.00 17.77
N ALA A 196 -9.41 6.90 18.61
CA ALA A 196 -10.66 6.72 19.33
C ALA A 196 -11.91 6.87 18.46
N LYS A 197 -11.78 7.35 17.22
CA LYS A 197 -12.92 7.40 16.29
C LYS A 197 -13.47 6.01 16.03
N ARG A 198 -14.79 5.93 16.04
CA ARG A 198 -15.49 4.67 15.83
C ARG A 198 -15.08 4.03 14.51
N GLY A 199 -14.54 2.81 14.58
CA GLY A 199 -14.11 2.01 13.45
C GLY A 199 -12.65 2.21 13.02
N VAL A 200 -11.96 3.31 13.39
CA VAL A 200 -10.54 3.50 13.08
C VAL A 200 -9.69 2.41 13.72
N GLY A 201 -9.80 2.20 15.03
CA GLY A 201 -9.08 1.13 15.72
C GLY A 201 -9.38 -0.26 15.17
N ALA A 202 -10.64 -0.53 14.81
CA ALA A 202 -11.01 -1.79 14.15
C ALA A 202 -10.38 -1.95 12.76
N THR A 203 -10.30 -0.87 11.97
CA THR A 203 -9.65 -0.90 10.66
C THR A 203 -8.14 -1.13 10.80
N LEU A 204 -7.49 -0.51 11.79
CA LEU A 204 -6.06 -0.76 12.09
C LEU A 204 -5.81 -2.20 12.52
N ALA A 205 -6.67 -2.76 13.37
CA ALA A 205 -6.59 -4.16 13.78
C ALA A 205 -6.81 -5.12 12.60
N LEU A 206 -7.75 -4.79 11.70
CA LEU A 206 -7.98 -5.54 10.47
C LEU A 206 -6.75 -5.51 9.56
N ILE A 207 -6.13 -4.34 9.36
CA ILE A 207 -4.88 -4.22 8.59
C ILE A 207 -3.79 -5.07 9.24
N LEU A 208 -3.61 -4.95 10.56
CA LEU A 208 -2.58 -5.69 11.28
C LEU A 208 -2.75 -7.21 11.10
N THR A 209 -3.93 -7.75 11.40
CA THR A 209 -4.17 -9.20 11.36
C THR A 209 -4.11 -9.77 9.95
N TYR A 210 -4.67 -9.08 8.97
CA TYR A 210 -4.67 -9.51 7.57
C TYR A 210 -3.26 -9.48 6.97
N ILE A 211 -2.50 -8.40 7.18
CA ILE A 211 -1.16 -8.23 6.60
C ILE A 211 -0.12 -9.11 7.30
N VAL A 212 -0.26 -9.37 8.61
CA VAL A 212 0.53 -10.43 9.28
C VAL A 212 0.33 -11.76 8.58
N THR A 213 -0.94 -12.13 8.34
CA THR A 213 -1.29 -13.39 7.67
C THR A 213 -0.69 -13.48 6.28
N HIS A 214 -0.83 -12.40 5.48
CA HIS A 214 -0.23 -12.33 4.16
C HIS A 214 1.30 -12.54 4.22
N ASN A 215 1.99 -11.88 5.14
CA ASN A 215 3.44 -11.93 5.20
C ASN A 215 3.99 -13.25 5.79
N ILE A 216 3.24 -13.99 6.60
CA ILE A 216 3.60 -15.36 7.00
C ILE A 216 3.81 -16.24 5.76
N LEU A 217 2.92 -16.14 4.77
CA LEU A 217 3.04 -16.94 3.55
C LEU A 217 3.97 -16.29 2.52
N TYR A 218 3.85 -14.97 2.30
CA TYR A 218 4.56 -14.29 1.22
C TYR A 218 6.08 -14.31 1.39
N ILE A 219 6.57 -14.07 2.60
CA ILE A 219 8.00 -14.06 2.91
C ILE A 219 8.59 -15.47 2.83
N TYR A 220 7.82 -16.48 3.23
CA TYR A 220 8.25 -17.88 3.27
C TYR A 220 7.56 -18.74 2.21
N ILE A 221 7.19 -18.12 1.08
CA ILE A 221 6.50 -18.82 -0.02
C ILE A 221 7.40 -19.93 -0.62
N GLU A 222 8.71 -19.69 -0.74
CA GLU A 222 9.64 -20.66 -1.29
C GLU A 222 9.72 -21.95 -0.44
N PRO A 223 9.99 -21.91 0.89
CA PRO A 223 9.92 -23.12 1.74
C PRO A 223 8.56 -23.82 1.68
N PHE A 224 7.47 -23.06 1.57
CA PHE A 224 6.13 -23.63 1.43
C PHE A 224 5.97 -24.40 0.11
N LEU A 225 6.43 -23.82 -1.01
CA LEU A 225 6.39 -24.46 -2.33
C LEU A 225 7.30 -25.70 -2.40
N VAL A 226 8.49 -25.63 -1.80
CA VAL A 226 9.40 -26.80 -1.71
C VAL A 226 8.71 -27.96 -0.97
N ALA A 227 8.06 -27.66 0.16
CA ALA A 227 7.30 -28.67 0.92
C ALA A 227 6.09 -29.23 0.16
N SER A 228 5.55 -28.46 -0.79
CA SER A 228 4.44 -28.83 -1.68
C SER A 228 4.90 -29.44 -3.01
N ALA A 229 6.17 -29.82 -3.15
CA ALA A 229 6.80 -30.33 -4.38
C ALA A 229 6.67 -29.39 -5.60
N MET A 230 6.62 -28.09 -5.37
CA MET A 230 6.48 -27.03 -6.39
C MET A 230 7.57 -25.95 -6.30
N GLY A 231 8.73 -26.25 -5.73
CA GLY A 231 9.83 -25.27 -5.56
C GLY A 231 10.28 -24.60 -6.87
N ASP A 232 10.32 -25.34 -7.97
CA ASP A 232 10.70 -24.83 -9.30
C ASP A 232 9.69 -23.81 -9.88
N TRP A 233 8.49 -23.73 -9.29
CA TRP A 233 7.43 -22.84 -9.77
C TRP A 233 7.39 -21.49 -9.05
N LEU A 234 8.36 -21.16 -8.21
CA LEU A 234 8.38 -19.94 -7.40
C LEU A 234 8.03 -18.68 -8.21
N ASN A 235 8.74 -18.45 -9.32
CA ASN A 235 8.52 -17.29 -10.17
C ASN A 235 7.11 -17.28 -10.81
N GLY A 236 6.63 -18.44 -11.23
CA GLY A 236 5.28 -18.61 -11.78
C GLY A 236 4.21 -18.32 -10.75
N VAL A 237 4.37 -18.81 -9.52
CA VAL A 237 3.46 -18.59 -8.40
C VAL A 237 3.40 -17.10 -8.01
N LEU A 238 4.55 -16.44 -7.92
CA LEU A 238 4.61 -14.99 -7.63
C LEU A 238 3.97 -14.16 -8.75
N PHE A 239 4.15 -14.58 -10.02
CA PHE A 239 3.48 -13.93 -11.15
C PHE A 239 1.97 -14.11 -11.09
N ILE A 240 1.47 -15.30 -10.78
CA ILE A 240 0.03 -15.59 -10.62
C ILE A 240 -0.57 -14.78 -9.47
N PHE A 241 0.13 -14.71 -8.33
CA PHE A 241 -0.26 -13.83 -7.22
C PHE A 241 -0.37 -12.37 -7.68
N GLY A 242 0.65 -11.86 -8.37
CA GLY A 242 0.67 -10.49 -8.91
C GLY A 242 -0.49 -10.21 -9.88
N ALA A 243 -0.75 -11.15 -10.81
CA ALA A 243 -1.89 -11.06 -11.73
C ALA A 243 -3.23 -11.03 -10.98
N GLY A 244 -3.39 -11.88 -9.97
CA GLY A 244 -4.54 -11.87 -9.07
C GLY A 244 -4.67 -10.52 -8.35
N ALA A 245 -3.58 -9.95 -7.85
CA ALA A 245 -3.59 -8.68 -7.15
C ALA A 245 -4.02 -7.51 -8.06
N VAL A 246 -3.55 -7.48 -9.32
CA VAL A 246 -4.02 -6.51 -10.31
C VAL A 246 -5.52 -6.68 -10.57
N PHE A 247 -5.97 -7.91 -10.78
CA PHE A 247 -7.39 -8.21 -11.03
C PHE A 247 -8.26 -7.78 -9.83
N GLY A 248 -7.86 -8.13 -8.61
CA GLY A 248 -8.56 -7.76 -7.38
C GLY A 248 -8.63 -6.25 -7.16
N LEU A 249 -7.51 -5.53 -7.38
CA LEU A 249 -7.47 -4.07 -7.31
C LEU A 249 -8.48 -3.43 -8.29
N VAL A 250 -8.48 -3.87 -9.54
CA VAL A 250 -9.38 -3.32 -10.58
C VAL A 250 -10.82 -3.63 -10.25
N LEU A 251 -11.13 -4.89 -9.92
CA LEU A 251 -12.49 -5.32 -9.58
C LEU A 251 -13.02 -4.55 -8.36
N SER A 252 -12.26 -4.53 -7.27
CA SER A 252 -12.65 -3.81 -6.06
C SER A 252 -12.74 -2.30 -6.30
N GLY A 253 -11.85 -1.72 -7.11
CA GLY A 253 -11.91 -0.31 -7.49
C GLY A 253 -13.17 0.07 -8.27
N ILE A 254 -13.73 -0.86 -9.06
CA ILE A 254 -14.98 -0.64 -9.80
C ILE A 254 -16.20 -0.71 -8.88
N ILE A 255 -16.21 -1.64 -7.93
CA ILE A 255 -17.42 -1.99 -7.16
C ILE A 255 -17.43 -1.45 -5.73
N VAL A 256 -16.31 -0.95 -5.20
CA VAL A 256 -16.19 -0.50 -3.79
C VAL A 256 -17.14 0.66 -3.45
N ASP A 257 -17.34 1.59 -4.40
CA ASP A 257 -18.25 2.70 -4.21
C ASP A 257 -19.70 2.19 -4.11
N GLY A 258 -20.27 2.26 -2.91
CA GLY A 258 -21.59 1.71 -2.58
C GLY A 258 -21.58 0.27 -2.03
N ASN A 259 -20.51 -0.49 -2.18
CA ASN A 259 -20.42 -1.89 -1.72
C ASN A 259 -19.35 -2.14 -0.64
N LEU A 260 -18.75 -1.10 -0.08
CA LEU A 260 -17.63 -1.17 0.87
C LEU A 260 -17.88 -2.17 2.02
N LYS A 261 -19.11 -2.19 2.59
CA LYS A 261 -19.49 -3.09 3.69
C LYS A 261 -19.55 -4.58 3.29
N ARG A 262 -19.76 -4.88 2.01
CA ARG A 262 -19.81 -6.25 1.50
C ARG A 262 -18.43 -6.71 1.06
N LEU A 263 -17.64 -5.81 0.49
CA LEU A 263 -16.30 -6.12 0.00
C LEU A 263 -15.33 -6.46 1.13
N GLY A 264 -15.34 -5.72 2.25
CA GLY A 264 -14.43 -6.02 3.35
C GLY A 264 -14.48 -7.47 3.83
N PRO A 265 -15.66 -7.99 4.23
CA PRO A 265 -15.81 -9.41 4.55
C PRO A 265 -15.49 -10.36 3.39
N ALA A 266 -15.84 -9.98 2.15
CA ALA A 266 -15.61 -10.84 0.97
C ALA A 266 -14.12 -11.04 0.69
N GLU A 267 -13.30 -9.97 0.81
CA GLU A 267 -11.84 -10.08 0.63
C GLU A 267 -11.21 -10.98 1.71
N VAL A 268 -11.60 -10.81 2.97
CA VAL A 268 -11.09 -11.67 4.06
C VAL A 268 -11.54 -13.12 3.87
N PHE A 269 -12.79 -13.34 3.49
CA PHE A 269 -13.31 -14.69 3.21
C PHE A 269 -12.60 -15.36 2.03
N LEU A 270 -12.34 -14.61 0.96
CA LEU A 270 -11.62 -15.11 -0.22
C LEU A 270 -10.21 -15.55 0.14
N PHE A 271 -9.50 -14.78 0.98
CA PHE A 271 -8.18 -15.18 1.47
C PHE A 271 -8.26 -16.40 2.40
N ALA A 272 -9.26 -16.46 3.28
CA ALA A 272 -9.46 -17.63 4.14
C ALA A 272 -9.74 -18.90 3.31
N ALA A 273 -10.58 -18.80 2.27
CA ALA A 273 -10.85 -19.91 1.36
C ALA A 273 -9.58 -20.35 0.61
N ALA A 274 -8.80 -19.39 0.10
CA ALA A 274 -7.51 -19.68 -0.52
C ALA A 274 -6.55 -20.38 0.45
N THR A 275 -6.47 -19.89 1.69
CA THR A 275 -5.62 -20.48 2.74
C THR A 275 -6.06 -21.89 3.10
N LEU A 276 -7.37 -22.16 3.16
CA LEU A 276 -7.90 -23.50 3.42
C LEU A 276 -7.55 -24.47 2.29
N LEU A 277 -7.65 -24.05 1.04
CA LEU A 277 -7.20 -24.84 -0.12
C LEU A 277 -5.71 -25.19 -0.03
N LEU A 278 -4.87 -24.20 0.33
CA LEU A 278 -3.43 -24.43 0.54
C LEU A 278 -3.17 -25.41 1.71
N GLY A 279 -3.96 -25.37 2.78
CA GLY A 279 -3.80 -26.26 3.92
C GLY A 279 -4.20 -27.71 3.64
N LEU A 280 -5.19 -27.92 2.77
CA LEU A 280 -5.77 -29.23 2.51
C LEU A 280 -5.20 -29.92 1.26
N TRP A 281 -4.80 -29.17 0.25
CA TRP A 281 -4.45 -29.71 -1.08
C TRP A 281 -3.28 -28.96 -1.75
N SER A 282 -2.27 -28.53 -0.97
CA SER A 282 -1.08 -27.85 -1.53
C SER A 282 -0.22 -28.74 -2.43
N ASP A 283 -0.36 -30.07 -2.33
CA ASP A 283 0.26 -31.06 -3.18
C ASP A 283 -0.38 -31.18 -4.59
N VAL A 284 -1.61 -30.64 -4.74
CA VAL A 284 -2.32 -30.61 -6.02
C VAL A 284 -2.04 -29.28 -6.74
N GLN A 285 -1.17 -29.31 -7.75
CA GLN A 285 -0.70 -28.14 -8.48
C GLN A 285 -1.81 -27.17 -8.91
N VAL A 286 -2.90 -27.67 -9.51
CA VAL A 286 -4.00 -26.84 -10.00
C VAL A 286 -4.69 -26.12 -8.84
N ILE A 287 -4.88 -26.79 -7.71
CA ILE A 287 -5.51 -26.21 -6.51
C ILE A 287 -4.59 -25.15 -5.91
N LEU A 288 -3.28 -25.41 -5.82
CA LEU A 288 -2.30 -24.43 -5.33
C LEU A 288 -2.32 -23.18 -6.20
N ILE A 289 -2.28 -23.31 -7.53
CA ILE A 289 -2.32 -22.19 -8.46
C ILE A 289 -3.61 -21.37 -8.30
N LEU A 290 -4.77 -22.06 -8.21
CA LEU A 290 -6.06 -21.39 -7.98
C LEU A 290 -6.08 -20.64 -6.64
N ALA A 291 -5.59 -21.27 -5.57
CA ALA A 291 -5.53 -20.67 -4.25
C ALA A 291 -4.61 -19.42 -4.22
N VAL A 292 -3.46 -19.47 -4.88
CA VAL A 292 -2.56 -18.33 -5.01
C VAL A 292 -3.21 -17.19 -5.80
N PHE A 293 -3.93 -17.50 -6.87
CA PHE A 293 -4.66 -16.48 -7.62
C PHE A 293 -5.77 -15.83 -6.79
N MET A 294 -6.55 -16.62 -6.04
CA MET A 294 -7.57 -16.13 -5.10
C MET A 294 -6.96 -15.25 -4.00
N TRP A 295 -5.82 -15.66 -3.44
CA TRP A 295 -5.07 -14.86 -2.47
C TRP A 295 -4.62 -13.53 -3.07
N GLY A 296 -4.10 -13.53 -4.31
CA GLY A 296 -3.75 -12.31 -5.04
C GLY A 296 -4.95 -11.38 -5.20
N ILE A 297 -6.11 -11.90 -5.65
CA ILE A 297 -7.35 -11.10 -5.79
C ILE A 297 -7.70 -10.42 -4.47
N SER A 298 -7.74 -11.20 -3.39
CA SER A 298 -8.05 -10.67 -2.06
C SER A 298 -7.07 -9.58 -1.63
N PHE A 299 -5.77 -9.77 -1.83
CA PHE A 299 -4.75 -8.78 -1.45
C PHE A 299 -4.91 -7.45 -2.20
N GLY A 300 -5.12 -7.50 -3.52
CA GLY A 300 -5.33 -6.31 -4.33
C GLY A 300 -6.59 -5.53 -3.93
N GLY A 301 -7.69 -6.25 -3.69
CA GLY A 301 -8.95 -5.65 -3.24
C GLY A 301 -8.89 -5.10 -1.82
N PHE A 302 -8.22 -5.80 -0.91
CA PHE A 302 -8.10 -5.43 0.50
C PHE A 302 -7.49 -4.03 0.70
N SER A 303 -6.48 -3.68 -0.09
CA SER A 303 -5.85 -2.36 0.01
C SER A 303 -6.81 -1.22 -0.37
N VAL A 304 -7.65 -1.42 -1.39
CA VAL A 304 -8.69 -0.46 -1.80
C VAL A 304 -9.74 -0.31 -0.71
N VAL A 305 -10.21 -1.44 -0.18
CA VAL A 305 -11.25 -1.49 0.87
C VAL A 305 -10.80 -0.77 2.14
N THR A 306 -9.60 -1.09 2.65
CA THR A 306 -9.11 -0.53 3.91
C THR A 306 -8.79 0.96 3.82
N GLN A 307 -8.17 1.43 2.73
CA GLN A 307 -7.91 2.85 2.51
C GLN A 307 -9.22 3.63 2.33
N THR A 308 -10.19 3.07 1.62
CA THR A 308 -11.52 3.68 1.45
C THR A 308 -12.27 3.75 2.78
N ALA A 309 -12.29 2.65 3.55
CA ALA A 309 -12.91 2.61 4.87
C ALA A 309 -12.29 3.64 5.81
N MET A 310 -10.96 3.69 5.89
CA MET A 310 -10.22 4.64 6.72
C MET A 310 -10.55 6.09 6.35
N THR A 311 -10.60 6.41 5.05
CA THR A 311 -10.94 7.75 4.56
C THR A 311 -12.38 8.14 4.90
N HIS A 312 -13.34 7.20 4.83
CA HIS A 312 -14.73 7.47 5.24
C HIS A 312 -14.88 7.67 6.74
N LEU A 313 -14.21 6.84 7.56
CA LEU A 313 -14.32 6.86 9.02
C LEU A 313 -13.60 8.06 9.66
N SER A 314 -12.67 8.68 8.94
CA SER A 314 -11.83 9.78 9.42
C SER A 314 -11.76 10.95 8.45
N SER A 315 -12.87 11.31 7.82
CA SER A 315 -12.93 12.33 6.75
C SER A 315 -12.44 13.74 7.14
N ASP A 316 -12.35 14.03 8.41
CA ASP A 316 -11.80 15.27 9.00
C ASP A 316 -10.31 15.18 9.39
N ALA A 317 -9.71 13.98 9.35
CA ALA A 317 -8.32 13.74 9.70
C ALA A 317 -7.72 12.60 8.85
N VAL A 318 -8.00 12.58 7.55
CA VAL A 318 -7.64 11.47 6.64
C VAL A 318 -6.14 11.19 6.66
N ASP A 319 -5.31 12.22 6.56
CA ASP A 319 -3.86 12.04 6.47
C ASP A 319 -3.28 11.43 7.75
N VAL A 320 -3.80 11.82 8.92
CA VAL A 320 -3.42 11.22 10.21
C VAL A 320 -3.86 9.75 10.29
N ALA A 321 -5.09 9.45 9.90
CA ALA A 321 -5.60 8.08 9.89
C ALA A 321 -4.83 7.19 8.90
N GLN A 322 -4.46 7.71 7.73
CA GLN A 322 -3.64 6.99 6.75
C GLN A 322 -2.20 6.78 7.25
N SER A 323 -1.61 7.73 7.99
CA SER A 323 -0.29 7.51 8.61
C SER A 323 -0.32 6.39 9.65
N MET A 324 -1.40 6.29 10.42
CA MET A 324 -1.62 5.17 11.35
C MET A 324 -1.79 3.84 10.59
N SER A 325 -2.50 3.85 9.45
CA SER A 325 -2.63 2.67 8.58
C SER A 325 -1.28 2.23 8.03
N THR A 326 -0.44 3.17 7.57
CA THR A 326 0.92 2.89 7.10
C THR A 326 1.78 2.28 8.20
N THR A 327 1.70 2.82 9.42
CA THR A 327 2.42 2.27 10.58
C THR A 327 1.93 0.87 10.93
N SER A 328 0.60 0.65 10.96
CA SER A 328 0.00 -0.68 11.21
C SER A 328 0.43 -1.69 10.14
N TRP A 329 0.46 -1.29 8.87
CA TRP A 329 0.92 -2.11 7.76
C TRP A 329 2.37 -2.55 7.93
N ASN A 330 3.30 -1.60 8.14
CA ASN A 330 4.72 -1.91 8.31
C ASN A 330 4.99 -2.75 9.57
N THR A 331 4.27 -2.49 10.67
CA THR A 331 4.32 -3.33 11.87
C THR A 331 3.87 -4.76 11.55
N ALA A 332 2.81 -4.91 10.75
CA ALA A 332 2.30 -6.21 10.34
C ALA A 332 3.29 -6.97 9.44
N VAL A 333 3.95 -6.28 8.51
CA VAL A 333 5.00 -6.88 7.66
C VAL A 333 6.13 -7.45 8.53
N ALA A 334 6.64 -6.65 9.46
CA ALA A 334 7.70 -7.08 10.38
C ALA A 334 7.23 -8.26 11.28
N SER A 335 6.03 -8.15 11.84
CA SER A 335 5.46 -9.21 12.70
C SER A 335 5.22 -10.50 11.92
N GLY A 336 4.74 -10.42 10.69
CA GLY A 336 4.52 -11.56 9.80
C GLY A 336 5.82 -12.30 9.49
N GLY A 337 6.90 -11.57 9.24
CA GLY A 337 8.24 -12.14 9.07
C GLY A 337 8.73 -12.89 10.30
N VAL A 338 8.60 -12.29 11.48
CA VAL A 338 9.00 -12.93 12.75
C VAL A 338 8.15 -14.18 13.03
N ILE A 339 6.83 -14.05 12.96
CA ILE A 339 5.90 -15.17 13.25
C ILE A 339 6.10 -16.28 12.23
N GLY A 340 6.20 -15.97 10.93
CA GLY A 340 6.45 -16.96 9.88
C GLY A 340 7.78 -17.68 10.07
N GLY A 341 8.85 -16.97 10.45
CA GLY A 341 10.16 -17.56 10.73
C GLY A 341 10.13 -18.51 11.95
N LEU A 342 9.44 -18.10 13.03
CA LEU A 342 9.24 -18.98 14.20
C LEU A 342 8.43 -20.22 13.84
N LEU A 343 7.36 -20.09 13.07
CA LEU A 343 6.56 -21.23 12.60
C LEU A 343 7.38 -22.17 11.72
N LEU A 344 8.14 -21.61 10.77
CA LEU A 344 9.01 -22.39 9.88
C LEU A 344 10.00 -23.24 10.68
N SER A 345 10.66 -22.63 11.68
CA SER A 345 11.69 -23.32 12.47
C SER A 345 11.11 -24.33 13.48
N SER A 346 9.92 -24.09 14.00
CA SER A 346 9.34 -24.94 15.08
C SER A 346 8.38 -26.02 14.57
N ALA A 347 7.61 -25.74 13.53
CA ALA A 347 6.53 -26.61 13.04
C ALA A 347 6.59 -26.89 11.53
N GLY A 348 7.51 -26.24 10.83
CA GLY A 348 7.64 -26.32 9.37
C GLY A 348 6.56 -25.56 8.59
N PRO A 349 6.71 -25.47 7.25
CA PRO A 349 5.84 -24.64 6.41
C PRO A 349 4.40 -25.15 6.32
N GLY A 350 4.14 -26.45 6.59
CA GLY A 350 2.80 -27.01 6.63
C GLY A 350 1.91 -26.47 7.74
N ALA A 351 2.49 -25.81 8.75
CA ALA A 351 1.74 -25.13 9.81
C ALA A 351 1.17 -23.76 9.40
N PHE A 352 1.72 -23.14 8.34
CA PHE A 352 1.31 -21.79 7.93
C PHE A 352 -0.20 -21.67 7.69
N PRO A 353 -0.86 -22.50 6.86
CA PRO A 353 -2.27 -22.33 6.56
C PRO A 353 -3.16 -22.36 7.81
N TRP A 354 -2.82 -23.17 8.80
CA TRP A 354 -3.64 -23.35 10.01
C TRP A 354 -3.58 -22.13 10.93
N VAL A 355 -2.39 -21.57 11.13
CA VAL A 355 -2.23 -20.30 11.88
C VAL A 355 -2.88 -19.14 11.12
N MET A 356 -2.71 -19.10 9.80
CA MET A 356 -3.32 -18.08 8.93
C MET A 356 -4.84 -18.11 9.01
N ILE A 357 -5.50 -19.30 9.02
CA ILE A 357 -6.96 -19.42 9.19
C ILE A 357 -7.41 -18.84 10.53
N GLY A 358 -6.66 -19.07 11.61
CA GLY A 358 -6.96 -18.47 12.91
C GLY A 358 -6.94 -16.94 12.86
N LEU A 359 -5.90 -16.35 12.25
CA LEU A 359 -5.76 -14.91 12.07
C LEU A 359 -6.83 -14.34 11.12
N LEU A 360 -7.19 -15.04 10.04
CA LEU A 360 -8.23 -14.62 9.11
C LEU A 360 -9.63 -14.72 9.73
N THR A 361 -9.87 -15.69 10.60
CA THR A 361 -11.10 -15.76 11.39
C THR A 361 -11.21 -14.52 12.29
N LEU A 362 -10.12 -14.14 12.97
CA LEU A 362 -10.08 -12.89 13.74
C LEU A 362 -10.31 -11.66 12.85
N SER A 363 -9.65 -11.59 11.70
CA SER A 363 -9.85 -10.50 10.71
C SER A 363 -11.31 -10.41 10.26
N PHE A 364 -11.96 -11.56 10.03
CA PHE A 364 -13.37 -11.63 9.64
C PHE A 364 -14.31 -11.12 10.73
N LEU A 365 -14.05 -11.48 11.98
CA LEU A 365 -14.80 -10.96 13.12
C LEU A 365 -14.58 -9.44 13.28
N VAL A 366 -13.34 -8.97 13.15
CA VAL A 366 -13.01 -7.53 13.25
C VAL A 366 -13.73 -6.73 12.15
N VAL A 367 -13.74 -7.22 10.90
CA VAL A 367 -14.44 -6.48 9.83
C VAL A 367 -15.95 -6.46 10.04
N LEU A 368 -16.56 -7.56 10.46
CA LEU A 368 -18.02 -7.62 10.68
C LEU A 368 -18.45 -6.80 11.89
N LEU A 369 -17.82 -7.02 13.04
CA LEU A 369 -18.25 -6.46 14.32
C LEU A 369 -17.70 -5.06 14.59
N GLY A 370 -16.56 -4.72 13.99
CA GLY A 370 -15.89 -3.43 14.16
C GLY A 370 -16.13 -2.49 13.00
N VAL A 371 -15.53 -2.78 11.85
CA VAL A 371 -15.53 -1.87 10.70
C VAL A 371 -16.92 -1.67 10.13
N ASN A 372 -17.66 -2.73 9.83
CA ASN A 372 -18.98 -2.64 9.22
C ASN A 372 -20.03 -1.98 10.14
N ARG A 373 -19.95 -2.25 11.45
CA ARG A 373 -20.84 -1.55 12.41
C ARG A 373 -20.54 -0.05 12.46
N ALA A 374 -19.26 0.34 12.38
CA ALA A 374 -18.86 1.74 12.35
C ALA A 374 -19.32 2.44 11.07
N LEU A 375 -19.12 1.80 9.89
CA LEU A 375 -19.58 2.30 8.59
C LEU A 375 -21.12 2.40 8.51
N THR A 376 -21.86 1.56 9.26
CA THR A 376 -23.32 1.65 9.32
C THR A 376 -23.80 2.81 10.19
N ALA A 377 -23.07 3.11 11.26
CA ALA A 377 -23.40 4.20 12.17
C ALA A 377 -22.92 5.57 11.66
N ALA A 378 -21.96 5.63 10.75
CA ALA A 378 -21.58 6.85 10.05
C ALA A 378 -22.77 7.25 9.16
N LYS A 379 -23.47 8.36 9.52
CA LYS A 379 -24.60 8.89 8.73
C LYS A 379 -24.15 9.05 7.27
N PRO A 380 -24.96 8.63 6.28
CA PRO A 380 -24.73 9.04 4.90
C PRO A 380 -24.66 10.56 4.90
N ALA A 381 -23.64 11.13 4.26
CA ALA A 381 -23.59 12.58 4.07
C ALA A 381 -24.91 12.98 3.42
N GLN A 382 -25.64 13.87 4.09
CA GLN A 382 -26.90 14.39 3.57
C GLN A 382 -26.67 14.76 2.12
N SER A 383 -27.37 14.08 1.20
CA SER A 383 -27.56 14.59 -0.14
C SER A 383 -28.04 16.00 0.06
N VAL A 384 -27.26 16.99 -0.40
CA VAL A 384 -27.77 18.35 -0.55
C VAL A 384 -28.95 18.20 -1.48
N SER A 385 -30.15 18.13 -0.89
CA SER A 385 -31.37 18.33 -1.64
C SER A 385 -31.21 19.75 -2.18
N VAL A 386 -30.94 19.84 -3.47
CA VAL A 386 -31.13 21.09 -4.19
C VAL A 386 -32.59 21.45 -3.91
N ARG A 387 -32.76 22.42 -3.03
CA ARG A 387 -34.09 22.98 -2.75
C ARG A 387 -34.65 23.47 -4.09
N SER A 388 -35.56 22.69 -4.65
CA SER A 388 -36.48 23.11 -5.70
C SER A 388 -37.45 24.22 -5.21
N ASP A 389 -37.25 24.76 -3.99
CA ASP A 389 -38.12 25.76 -3.41
C ASP A 389 -37.86 27.19 -3.90
N SER A 390 -36.80 27.45 -4.66
CA SER A 390 -36.55 28.80 -5.17
C SER A 390 -37.20 29.12 -6.54
N LEU A 391 -37.85 28.14 -7.19
CA LEU A 391 -38.52 28.35 -8.47
C LEU A 391 -40.06 28.48 -8.36
N MET A 392 -40.65 28.26 -7.20
CA MET A 392 -42.09 28.46 -7.00
C MET A 392 -42.48 29.81 -6.39
N GLN A 393 -41.55 30.63 -5.94
CA GLN A 393 -41.87 31.95 -5.39
C GLN A 393 -41.73 33.11 -6.37
N SER A 394 -41.27 32.90 -7.60
CA SER A 394 -41.20 33.98 -8.60
C SER A 394 -42.40 34.11 -9.52
N ASN A 395 -43.42 33.23 -9.43
CA ASN A 395 -44.62 33.25 -10.28
C ASN A 395 -45.90 33.71 -9.58
N GLN A 396 -45.83 34.38 -8.46
CA GLN A 396 -47.01 34.98 -7.79
C GLN A 396 -47.05 36.53 -7.77
N HIS A 397 -46.17 37.17 -8.53
CA HIS A 397 -46.24 38.62 -8.75
C HIS A 397 -46.01 38.94 -10.22
N LEU A 398 -46.99 38.60 -11.08
CA LEU A 398 -47.32 39.23 -12.35
C LEU A 398 -48.80 39.06 -12.60
#